data_2dec0c9ca3698d99ae9a96f27fbbe93e
#
_entry.id   2dec0c9ca3698d99ae9a96f27fbbe93e
#
_cell.length_a   1.000
_cell.length_b   1.000
_cell.length_c   1.000
_cell.angle_alpha   90.00
_cell.angle_beta   90.00
_cell.angle_gamma   90.00
#
_symmetry.space_group_name_H-M   'P 1'
#
loop_
_entity.id
_entity.type
_entity.pdbx_description
1 polymer ?
#
loop_
_entity_poly.entity_id
_entity_poly.type
_entity_poly.pdbx_seq_one_letter_code
_entity_poly.pdbx_strand_id
1 'polypeptide(L)'
;MMNKESKYINVKGQLMDLSEPRVMGILNVTPDSFYSESRLQTVEKIAARVVEIVNEGADFIDIGAYSSRPNADHVSLEEEMNRLRMGLEVITDVCPSIPISVDTFRADAARMCVEEYGAALINDISAGEMDSEMFSTVAGLGVPYILMHMKGTPQTTVSYTHLTLPTTER
;
A
#
# COMPACT_ATOMS: atom_id res chain seq x y z
N MET A 1 -11.59 11.56 -33.39
CA MET A 1 -12.25 11.10 -32.15
C MET A 1 -11.16 10.42 -31.35
N MET A 2 -10.68 11.02 -30.27
CA MET A 2 -9.76 10.36 -29.37
C MET A 2 -10.52 9.18 -28.73
N ASN A 3 -10.00 7.96 -28.89
CA ASN A 3 -10.50 6.80 -28.16
C ASN A 3 -10.39 7.13 -26.66
N LYS A 4 -11.54 7.27 -26.01
CA LYS A 4 -11.59 7.41 -24.56
C LYS A 4 -11.28 6.01 -24.02
N GLU A 5 -10.00 5.70 -23.80
CA GLU A 5 -9.62 4.47 -23.12
C GLU A 5 -10.33 4.47 -21.77
N SER A 6 -11.18 3.48 -21.57
CA SER A 6 -11.89 3.34 -20.31
C SER A 6 -10.89 2.94 -19.24
N LYS A 7 -10.67 3.82 -18.27
CA LYS A 7 -9.73 3.63 -17.17
C LYS A 7 -10.47 3.01 -16.00
N TYR A 8 -10.61 1.70 -16.00
CA TYR A 8 -11.23 0.97 -14.89
C TYR A 8 -10.24 0.01 -14.25
N ILE A 9 -10.32 -0.11 -12.93
CA ILE A 9 -9.68 -1.18 -12.17
C ILE A 9 -10.74 -2.04 -11.49
N ASN A 10 -10.44 -3.31 -11.31
CA ASN A 10 -11.31 -4.21 -10.56
C ASN A 10 -10.97 -4.13 -9.07
N VAL A 11 -11.86 -3.58 -8.27
CA VAL A 11 -11.74 -3.46 -6.81
C VAL A 11 -12.77 -4.41 -6.18
N LYS A 12 -12.32 -5.54 -5.65
CA LYS A 12 -13.18 -6.57 -5.03
C LYS A 12 -14.38 -6.99 -5.91
N GLY A 13 -14.15 -7.19 -7.19
CA GLY A 13 -15.19 -7.59 -8.15
C GLY A 13 -16.06 -6.44 -8.69
N GLN A 14 -15.81 -5.21 -8.29
CA GLN A 14 -16.48 -4.01 -8.81
C GLN A 14 -15.52 -3.20 -9.68
N LEU A 15 -16.01 -2.71 -10.83
CA LEU A 15 -15.23 -1.82 -11.69
C LEU A 15 -15.27 -0.40 -11.14
N MET A 16 -14.11 0.10 -10.73
CA MET A 16 -13.93 1.48 -10.30
C MET A 16 -13.42 2.32 -11.48
N ASP A 17 -14.11 3.42 -11.79
CA ASP A 17 -13.71 4.37 -12.81
C ASP A 17 -12.59 5.28 -12.30
N LEU A 18 -11.47 5.32 -13.03
CA LEU A 18 -10.32 6.18 -12.79
C LEU A 18 -10.25 7.38 -13.76
N SER A 19 -11.34 7.72 -14.44
CA SER A 19 -11.42 8.92 -15.27
C SER A 19 -11.33 10.20 -14.42
N GLU A 20 -11.77 10.13 -13.17
CA GLU A 20 -11.54 11.12 -12.13
C GLU A 20 -10.47 10.65 -11.16
N PRO A 21 -9.58 11.54 -10.66
CA PRO A 21 -8.57 11.19 -9.67
C PRO A 21 -9.20 10.59 -8.42
N ARG A 22 -8.54 9.52 -7.89
CA ARG A 22 -8.90 8.89 -6.63
C ARG A 22 -7.87 9.20 -5.57
N VAL A 23 -8.30 9.36 -4.34
CA VAL A 23 -7.44 9.72 -3.22
C VAL A 23 -7.17 8.49 -2.36
N MET A 24 -5.88 8.19 -2.14
CA MET A 24 -5.43 7.16 -1.22
C MET A 24 -4.90 7.82 0.06
N GLY A 25 -5.59 7.61 1.17
CA GLY A 25 -5.16 8.11 2.47
C GLY A 25 -4.12 7.18 3.09
N ILE A 26 -2.94 7.70 3.43
CA ILE A 26 -1.83 6.91 3.97
C ILE A 26 -2.03 6.63 5.46
N LEU A 27 -1.89 5.36 5.84
CA LEU A 27 -1.90 4.87 7.21
C LEU A 27 -0.63 4.07 7.51
N ASN A 28 0.38 4.71 8.08
CA ASN A 28 1.62 4.04 8.47
C ASN A 28 1.52 3.46 9.87
N VAL A 29 1.56 2.13 9.98
CA VAL A 29 1.57 1.39 11.26
C VAL A 29 3.01 1.04 11.67
N THR A 30 3.87 2.06 11.71
CA THR A 30 5.29 1.93 12.10
C THR A 30 5.49 2.29 13.58
N PRO A 31 6.59 1.84 14.24
CA PRO A 31 6.87 2.13 15.64
C PRO A 31 6.88 3.62 15.97
N ASP A 32 7.48 4.42 15.09
CA ASP A 32 7.56 5.87 15.26
C ASP A 32 6.19 6.57 15.24
N SER A 33 5.20 5.89 14.65
CA SER A 33 3.85 6.45 14.53
C SER A 33 2.94 6.05 15.70
N PHE A 34 3.09 4.82 16.26
CA PHE A 34 2.09 4.28 17.18
C PHE A 34 2.63 3.41 18.33
N TYR A 35 3.85 2.86 18.27
CA TYR A 35 4.29 1.76 19.14
C TYR A 35 5.01 2.17 20.43
N SER A 36 5.13 3.45 20.76
CA SER A 36 5.69 3.90 22.04
C SER A 36 4.73 3.73 23.23
N GLU A 37 3.53 3.23 22.99
CA GLU A 37 2.43 3.17 23.96
C GLU A 37 1.88 1.74 24.11
N SER A 38 0.88 1.56 24.97
CA SER A 38 0.21 0.27 25.13
C SER A 38 -0.52 -0.14 23.84
N ARG A 39 -0.73 -1.45 23.63
CA ARG A 39 -1.45 -1.98 22.47
C ARG A 39 -2.86 -1.34 22.31
N LEU A 40 -3.55 -1.10 23.42
CA LEU A 40 -4.89 -0.49 23.40
C LEU A 40 -4.83 0.95 22.87
N GLN A 41 -3.90 1.77 23.36
CA GLN A 41 -3.70 3.14 22.88
C GLN A 41 -3.29 3.18 21.41
N THR A 42 -2.51 2.20 20.95
CA THR A 42 -2.15 2.05 19.54
C THR A 42 -3.37 1.80 18.67
N VAL A 43 -4.25 0.87 19.06
CA VAL A 43 -5.51 0.57 18.35
C VAL A 43 -6.42 1.79 18.29
N GLU A 44 -6.59 2.50 19.39
CA GLU A 44 -7.41 3.72 19.45
C GLU A 44 -6.90 4.83 18.52
N LYS A 45 -5.58 5.02 18.44
CA LYS A 45 -4.96 5.99 17.53
C LYS A 45 -5.11 5.60 16.06
N ILE A 46 -4.92 4.32 15.74
CA ILE A 46 -5.16 3.82 14.39
C ILE A 46 -6.62 4.04 14.00
N ALA A 47 -7.56 3.69 14.88
CA ALA A 47 -8.99 3.89 14.65
C ALA A 47 -9.33 5.37 14.41
N ALA A 48 -8.81 6.28 15.22
CA ALA A 48 -9.01 7.71 15.04
C ALA A 48 -8.46 8.21 13.69
N ARG A 49 -7.27 7.73 13.30
CA ARG A 49 -6.68 8.11 12.00
C ARG A 49 -7.46 7.55 10.82
N VAL A 50 -7.99 6.33 10.92
CA VAL A 50 -8.88 5.74 9.91
C VAL A 50 -10.13 6.62 9.71
N VAL A 51 -10.78 7.02 10.80
CA VAL A 51 -11.96 7.91 10.75
C VAL A 51 -11.62 9.26 10.11
N GLU A 52 -10.48 9.83 10.45
CA GLU A 52 -10.02 11.09 9.87
C GLU A 52 -9.82 10.97 8.35
N ILE A 53 -9.06 9.96 7.89
CA ILE A 53 -8.81 9.69 6.46
C ILE A 53 -10.13 9.57 5.68
N VAL A 54 -11.08 8.81 6.23
CA VAL A 54 -12.40 8.61 5.58
C VAL A 54 -13.20 9.91 5.53
N ASN A 55 -13.21 10.68 6.61
CA ASN A 55 -13.92 11.95 6.67
C ASN A 55 -13.31 13.04 5.76
N GLU A 56 -12.01 12.95 5.48
CA GLU A 56 -11.30 13.80 4.51
C GLU A 56 -11.62 13.42 3.05
N GLY A 57 -12.36 12.34 2.82
CA GLY A 57 -12.84 11.93 1.50
C GLY A 57 -11.91 10.98 0.74
N ALA A 58 -11.09 10.20 1.43
CA ALA A 58 -10.29 9.18 0.78
C ALA A 58 -11.16 8.09 0.13
N ASP A 59 -10.79 7.67 -1.09
CA ASP A 59 -11.37 6.53 -1.80
C ASP A 59 -10.77 5.19 -1.36
N PHE A 60 -9.54 5.22 -0.85
CA PHE A 60 -8.76 4.07 -0.35
C PHE A 60 -8.02 4.43 0.93
N ILE A 61 -7.73 3.43 1.75
CA ILE A 61 -6.68 3.50 2.77
C ILE A 61 -5.48 2.70 2.28
N ASP A 62 -4.30 3.32 2.23
CA ASP A 62 -3.03 2.67 1.90
C ASP A 62 -2.26 2.40 3.18
N ILE A 63 -2.30 1.14 3.63
CA ILE A 63 -1.65 0.73 4.88
C ILE A 63 -0.23 0.23 4.62
N GLY A 64 0.75 0.79 5.35
CA GLY A 64 2.15 0.37 5.31
C GLY A 64 2.73 0.14 6.70
N ALA A 65 3.50 -0.93 6.85
CA ALA A 65 4.13 -1.32 8.12
C ALA A 65 5.66 -1.27 8.09
N TYR A 66 6.25 -0.96 6.93
CA TYR A 66 7.67 -0.80 6.72
C TYR A 66 7.99 0.68 6.46
N SER A 67 8.97 1.24 7.15
CA SER A 67 9.40 2.61 6.89
C SER A 67 10.45 2.64 5.78
N SER A 68 10.15 3.32 4.68
CA SER A 68 11.09 3.58 3.60
C SER A 68 12.02 4.78 3.85
N ARG A 69 11.95 5.38 5.05
CA ARG A 69 12.81 6.53 5.40
C ARG A 69 14.27 6.12 5.48
N PRO A 70 15.22 6.99 5.06
CA PRO A 70 16.63 6.77 5.28
C PRO A 70 16.92 6.52 6.78
N ASN A 71 17.73 5.48 7.08
CA ASN A 71 18.08 5.04 8.44
C ASN A 71 16.92 4.46 9.28
N ALA A 72 15.81 4.07 8.67
CA ALA A 72 14.80 3.29 9.38
C ALA A 72 15.34 1.89 9.71
N ASP A 73 15.00 1.38 10.90
CA ASP A 73 15.37 0.03 11.30
C ASP A 73 14.79 -1.01 10.33
N HIS A 74 15.57 -2.07 10.08
CA HIS A 74 15.10 -3.18 9.27
C HIS A 74 13.98 -3.92 10.01
N VAL A 75 12.80 -3.96 9.39
CA VAL A 75 11.64 -4.70 9.89
C VAL A 75 11.66 -6.11 9.32
N SER A 76 11.58 -7.13 10.18
CA SER A 76 11.44 -8.51 9.73
C SER A 76 10.09 -8.74 9.03
N LEU A 77 9.96 -9.78 8.20
CA LEU A 77 8.69 -10.15 7.58
C LEU A 77 7.60 -10.41 8.63
N GLU A 78 7.95 -11.17 9.67
CA GLU A 78 7.01 -11.50 10.76
C GLU A 78 6.49 -10.25 11.47
N GLU A 79 7.37 -9.31 11.78
CA GLU A 79 7.00 -8.06 12.42
C GLU A 79 6.13 -7.19 11.51
N GLU A 80 6.46 -7.09 10.21
CA GLU A 80 5.63 -6.39 9.23
C GLU A 80 4.23 -6.98 9.15
N MET A 81 4.13 -8.31 9.03
CA MET A 81 2.84 -9.01 8.98
C MET A 81 2.02 -8.80 10.26
N ASN A 82 2.65 -8.81 11.44
CA ASN A 82 1.96 -8.56 12.70
C ASN A 82 1.39 -7.14 12.79
N ARG A 83 2.15 -6.14 12.32
CA ARG A 83 1.70 -4.75 12.27
C ARG A 83 0.56 -4.57 11.26
N LEU A 84 0.69 -5.18 10.07
CA LEU A 84 -0.35 -5.14 9.04
C LEU A 84 -1.64 -5.78 9.56
N ARG A 85 -1.57 -6.96 10.21
CA ARG A 85 -2.76 -7.61 10.81
C ARG A 85 -3.48 -6.68 11.78
N MET A 86 -2.75 -6.07 12.72
CA MET A 86 -3.36 -5.15 13.68
C MET A 86 -4.05 -3.97 12.98
N GLY A 87 -3.38 -3.35 12.01
CA GLY A 87 -3.95 -2.22 11.29
C GLY A 87 -5.16 -2.61 10.43
N LEU A 88 -5.10 -3.76 9.76
CA LEU A 88 -6.17 -4.29 8.93
C LEU A 88 -7.41 -4.67 9.76
N GLU A 89 -7.23 -5.29 10.93
CA GLU A 89 -8.30 -5.55 11.88
C GLU A 89 -9.03 -4.24 12.24
N VAL A 90 -8.28 -3.21 12.61
CA VAL A 90 -8.86 -1.91 12.98
C VAL A 90 -9.59 -1.25 11.80
N ILE A 91 -9.00 -1.24 10.59
CA ILE A 91 -9.67 -0.68 9.41
C ILE A 91 -10.97 -1.41 9.14
N THR A 92 -10.95 -2.74 9.17
CA THR A 92 -12.13 -3.57 8.87
C THR A 92 -13.24 -3.35 9.90
N ASP A 93 -12.91 -3.18 11.17
CA ASP A 93 -13.89 -2.92 12.24
C ASP A 93 -14.47 -1.50 12.16
N VAL A 94 -13.64 -0.50 11.86
CA VAL A 94 -14.05 0.92 11.86
C VAL A 94 -14.74 1.31 10.56
N CYS A 95 -14.21 0.85 9.41
CA CYS A 95 -14.72 1.21 8.09
C CYS A 95 -14.68 0.03 7.10
N PRO A 96 -15.58 -0.98 7.27
CA PRO A 96 -15.56 -2.22 6.48
C PRO A 96 -15.77 -2.03 4.96
N SER A 97 -16.31 -0.89 4.55
CA SER A 97 -16.63 -0.60 3.15
C SER A 97 -15.49 0.05 2.37
N ILE A 98 -14.47 0.61 3.05
CA ILE A 98 -13.39 1.28 2.34
C ILE A 98 -12.44 0.25 1.69
N PRO A 99 -12.10 0.40 0.41
CA PRO A 99 -11.09 -0.43 -0.21
C PRO A 99 -9.71 -0.19 0.43
N ILE A 100 -8.99 -1.29 0.69
CA ILE A 100 -7.67 -1.25 1.31
C ILE A 100 -6.60 -1.51 0.26
N SER A 101 -5.64 -0.61 0.14
CA SER A 101 -4.35 -0.80 -0.52
C SER A 101 -3.31 -1.20 0.52
N VAL A 102 -2.38 -2.04 0.16
CA VAL A 102 -1.29 -2.46 1.05
C VAL A 102 0.05 -2.07 0.45
N ASP A 103 0.78 -1.18 1.16
CA ASP A 103 2.14 -0.79 0.81
C ASP A 103 3.12 -1.84 1.34
N THR A 104 3.54 -2.74 0.47
CA THR A 104 4.54 -3.77 0.75
C THR A 104 5.27 -4.20 -0.51
N PHE A 105 6.56 -4.52 -0.35
CA PHE A 105 7.39 -5.13 -1.40
C PHE A 105 7.62 -6.64 -1.16
N ARG A 106 6.88 -7.27 -0.22
CA ARG A 106 7.04 -8.67 0.16
C ARG A 106 5.82 -9.48 -0.25
N ALA A 107 6.03 -10.51 -1.07
CA ALA A 107 4.98 -11.36 -1.60
C ALA A 107 4.14 -12.07 -0.52
N ASP A 108 4.78 -12.55 0.55
CA ASP A 108 4.07 -13.23 1.64
C ASP A 108 3.18 -12.27 2.43
N ALA A 109 3.63 -11.02 2.67
CA ALA A 109 2.81 -10.00 3.30
C ALA A 109 1.62 -9.62 2.41
N ALA A 110 1.84 -9.44 1.10
CA ALA A 110 0.78 -9.17 0.13
C ALA A 110 -0.26 -10.30 0.12
N ARG A 111 0.18 -11.57 0.07
CA ARG A 111 -0.69 -12.75 0.11
C ARG A 111 -1.56 -12.76 1.35
N MET A 112 -0.96 -12.63 2.53
CA MET A 112 -1.69 -12.60 3.80
C MET A 112 -2.75 -11.50 3.83
N CYS A 113 -2.40 -10.27 3.40
CA CYS A 113 -3.33 -9.16 3.43
C CYS A 113 -4.54 -9.36 2.50
N VAL A 114 -4.32 -9.96 1.33
CA VAL A 114 -5.42 -10.23 0.38
C VAL A 114 -6.26 -11.42 0.82
N GLU A 115 -5.64 -12.55 1.19
CA GLU A 115 -6.35 -13.78 1.52
C GLU A 115 -7.07 -13.73 2.87
N GLU A 116 -6.45 -13.12 3.91
CA GLU A 116 -7.03 -13.09 5.26
C GLU A 116 -7.94 -11.88 5.49
N TYR A 117 -7.64 -10.72 4.87
CA TYR A 117 -8.35 -9.45 5.14
C TYR A 117 -9.05 -8.86 3.91
N GLY A 118 -8.89 -9.49 2.75
CA GLY A 118 -9.51 -9.02 1.52
C GLY A 118 -8.98 -7.65 1.06
N ALA A 119 -7.68 -7.40 1.20
CA ALA A 119 -7.08 -6.20 0.62
C ALA A 119 -7.39 -6.13 -0.88
N ALA A 120 -7.70 -4.94 -1.35
CA ALA A 120 -8.24 -4.72 -2.68
C ALA A 120 -7.17 -4.45 -3.74
N LEU A 121 -5.95 -4.08 -3.30
CA LEU A 121 -4.87 -3.60 -4.16
C LEU A 121 -3.54 -3.73 -3.43
N ILE A 122 -2.46 -4.00 -4.18
CA ILE A 122 -1.09 -3.97 -3.68
C ILE A 122 -0.36 -2.78 -4.29
N ASN A 123 0.32 -2.02 -3.42
CA ASN A 123 1.17 -0.89 -3.76
C ASN A 123 2.63 -1.26 -3.43
N ASP A 124 3.48 -1.39 -4.45
CA ASP A 124 4.86 -1.84 -4.28
C ASP A 124 5.85 -0.77 -4.75
N ILE A 125 6.58 -0.21 -3.80
CA ILE A 125 7.62 0.80 -4.01
C ILE A 125 8.77 0.31 -4.90
N SER A 126 8.97 -1.02 -4.97
CA SER A 126 10.08 -1.64 -5.69
C SER A 126 9.71 -2.16 -7.08
N ALA A 127 8.42 -2.16 -7.44
CA ALA A 127 7.93 -2.77 -8.67
C ALA A 127 8.42 -4.21 -8.87
N GLY A 128 8.43 -5.01 -7.79
CA GLY A 128 8.84 -6.42 -7.81
C GLY A 128 10.36 -6.66 -7.78
N GLU A 129 11.19 -5.62 -7.73
CA GLU A 129 12.66 -5.79 -7.72
C GLU A 129 13.20 -6.34 -6.38
N MET A 130 12.48 -6.10 -5.26
CA MET A 130 12.92 -6.54 -3.94
C MET A 130 12.43 -7.94 -3.56
N ASP A 131 11.44 -8.50 -4.28
CA ASP A 131 10.93 -9.85 -4.06
C ASP A 131 10.54 -10.48 -5.40
N SER A 132 11.28 -11.50 -5.83
CA SER A 132 11.08 -12.18 -7.11
C SER A 132 9.72 -12.89 -7.23
N GLU A 133 9.08 -13.21 -6.11
CA GLU A 133 7.76 -13.88 -6.07
C GLU A 133 6.59 -12.86 -6.16
N MET A 134 6.86 -11.56 -6.07
CA MET A 134 5.80 -10.55 -6.02
C MET A 134 4.88 -10.60 -7.24
N PHE A 135 5.44 -10.63 -8.46
CA PHE A 135 4.62 -10.66 -9.68
C PHE A 135 3.75 -11.91 -9.79
N SER A 136 4.31 -13.07 -9.51
CA SER A 136 3.56 -14.34 -9.54
C SER A 136 2.48 -14.36 -8.47
N THR A 137 2.77 -13.84 -7.29
CA THR A 137 1.83 -13.74 -6.18
C THR A 137 0.66 -12.81 -6.52
N VAL A 138 0.92 -11.58 -6.94
CA VAL A 138 -0.15 -10.61 -7.25
C VAL A 138 -0.99 -11.08 -8.44
N ALA A 139 -0.36 -11.68 -9.47
CA ALA A 139 -1.08 -12.27 -10.58
C ALA A 139 -2.01 -13.41 -10.14
N GLY A 140 -1.54 -14.27 -9.23
CA GLY A 140 -2.35 -15.35 -8.65
C GLY A 140 -3.50 -14.87 -7.78
N LEU A 141 -3.31 -13.76 -7.05
CA LEU A 141 -4.32 -13.13 -6.22
C LEU A 141 -5.39 -12.38 -7.04
N GLY A 142 -5.07 -11.97 -8.26
CA GLY A 142 -6.00 -11.30 -9.16
C GLY A 142 -6.41 -9.89 -8.70
N VAL A 143 -5.58 -9.21 -7.93
CA VAL A 143 -5.81 -7.83 -7.46
C VAL A 143 -5.01 -6.83 -8.31
N PRO A 144 -5.46 -5.57 -8.44
CA PRO A 144 -4.68 -4.48 -9.02
C PRO A 144 -3.33 -4.32 -8.32
N TYR A 145 -2.33 -3.91 -9.09
CA TYR A 145 -0.98 -3.73 -8.63
C TYR A 145 -0.42 -2.38 -9.07
N ILE A 146 -0.02 -1.56 -8.11
CA ILE A 146 0.69 -0.31 -8.36
C ILE A 146 2.18 -0.60 -8.33
N LEU A 147 2.84 -0.34 -9.46
CA LEU A 147 4.28 -0.50 -9.62
C LEU A 147 4.93 0.88 -9.56
N MET A 148 5.62 1.19 -8.46
CA MET A 148 6.38 2.41 -8.39
C MET A 148 7.77 2.21 -8.99
N HIS A 149 8.14 3.03 -9.97
CA HIS A 149 9.52 3.02 -10.47
C HIS A 149 10.45 3.66 -9.45
N MET A 150 11.40 2.88 -8.95
CA MET A 150 12.44 3.34 -8.03
C MET A 150 13.82 3.04 -8.62
N LYS A 151 14.69 4.05 -8.66
CA LYS A 151 16.10 3.84 -9.01
C LYS A 151 16.93 3.77 -7.73
N GLY A 152 17.56 2.62 -7.49
CA GLY A 152 18.32 2.35 -6.27
C GLY A 152 17.51 1.56 -5.24
N THR A 153 17.77 1.78 -3.96
CA THR A 153 17.05 1.16 -2.83
C THR A 153 16.22 2.21 -2.09
N PRO A 154 15.26 1.84 -1.23
CA PRO A 154 14.51 2.80 -0.41
C PRO A 154 15.41 3.77 0.36
N GLN A 155 16.60 3.30 0.80
CA GLN A 155 17.56 4.11 1.54
C GLN A 155 18.32 5.11 0.66
N THR A 156 18.41 4.88 -0.67
CA THR A 156 19.18 5.70 -1.61
C THR A 156 18.31 6.48 -2.59
N THR A 157 17.02 6.20 -2.68
CA THR A 157 16.10 6.76 -3.69
C THR A 157 15.93 8.28 -3.59
N VAL A 158 16.06 8.86 -2.40
CA VAL A 158 15.95 10.33 -2.18
C VAL A 158 17.10 11.13 -2.80
N SER A 159 18.13 10.48 -3.32
CA SER A 159 19.28 11.11 -3.95
C SER A 159 19.02 11.58 -5.39
N TYR A 160 17.87 11.26 -5.98
CA TYR A 160 17.55 11.57 -7.36
C TYR A 160 16.57 12.72 -7.48
N THR A 161 17.04 13.86 -7.98
CA THR A 161 16.20 15.03 -8.28
C THR A 161 15.66 15.04 -9.72
N HIS A 162 16.22 14.20 -10.62
CA HIS A 162 15.84 14.13 -12.03
C HIS A 162 15.90 12.69 -12.55
N LEU A 163 14.78 12.23 -13.12
CA LEU A 163 14.73 11.02 -13.94
C LEU A 163 14.68 11.45 -15.41
N THR A 164 15.69 11.09 -16.18
CA THR A 164 15.64 11.19 -17.63
C THR A 164 15.19 9.84 -18.20
N LEU A 165 14.02 9.81 -18.84
CA LEU A 165 13.63 8.65 -19.63
C LEU A 165 14.58 8.51 -20.83
N PRO A 166 15.02 7.29 -21.18
CA PRO A 166 15.79 7.09 -22.40
C PRO A 166 14.95 7.55 -23.59
N THR A 167 15.44 8.56 -24.31
CA THR A 167 14.89 8.92 -25.63
C THR A 167 15.32 7.85 -26.59
N THR A 168 14.40 7.03 -27.06
CA THR A 168 14.63 6.20 -28.24
C THR A 168 14.72 7.14 -29.44
N GLU A 169 15.93 7.41 -29.91
CA GLU A 169 16.10 7.95 -31.26
C GLU A 169 15.57 6.92 -32.25
N ARG A 170 14.68 7.36 -33.13
CA ARG A 170 14.21 6.59 -34.29
C ARG A 170 15.18 6.76 -35.44
#